data_bdd0a20453c783520ea119c252444a75
#
_entry.id   bdd0a20453c783520ea119c252444a75
#
_cell.length_a   1.000
_cell.length_b   1.000
_cell.length_c   1.000
_cell.angle_alpha   90.00
_cell.angle_beta   90.00
_cell.angle_gamma   90.00
#
_symmetry.space_group_name_H-M   'P 1'
#
loop_
_entity.id
_entity.type
_entity.pdbx_description
1 polymer ?
#
loop_
_entity_poly.entity_id
_entity_poly.type
_entity_poly.pdbx_seq_one_letter_code
_entity_poly.pdbx_strand_id
1 'polypeptide(L)'
;MFDRPENMPADFETALNYLMAVTAPTINDFKLMAFVETGGEAFYAGLAKGAPNEKIKDLLNQNGREERAHAHRLKRVIEKMTGDSFAVPAPADNPYYVEPQGILVDKDFLNYLIEAENTGDSVYEIWASTVSDEECAAWLRQNGKEEIRHGERAKEAIGYL
;
A
#
# COMPACT_ATOMS: atom_id res chain seq x y z
N MET A 1 13.27 -9.78 -17.62
CA MET A 1 13.92 -8.86 -16.65
C MET A 1 12.78 -8.08 -16.02
N PHE A 2 12.68 -8.04 -14.72
CA PHE A 2 11.60 -7.33 -14.03
C PHE A 2 11.82 -5.81 -14.20
N ASP A 3 10.76 -5.05 -14.54
CA ASP A 3 10.81 -3.60 -14.79
C ASP A 3 10.78 -2.84 -13.45
N ARG A 4 11.95 -2.66 -12.85
CA ARG A 4 12.11 -1.92 -11.59
C ARG A 4 12.03 -0.41 -11.81
N PRO A 5 11.51 0.35 -10.83
CA PRO A 5 11.58 1.81 -10.86
C PRO A 5 13.02 2.31 -10.95
N GLU A 6 13.23 3.39 -11.70
CA GLU A 6 14.50 4.11 -11.68
C GLU A 6 14.73 4.72 -10.29
N ASN A 7 15.97 4.70 -9.83
CA ASN A 7 16.37 5.26 -8.52
C ASN A 7 15.54 4.73 -7.34
N MET A 8 15.18 3.44 -7.39
CA MET A 8 14.41 2.80 -6.34
C MET A 8 15.12 2.93 -4.97
N PRO A 9 14.47 3.51 -3.93
CA PRO A 9 15.05 3.62 -2.60
C PRO A 9 15.48 2.27 -2.02
N ALA A 10 16.47 2.30 -1.12
CA ALA A 10 17.06 1.08 -0.56
C ALA A 10 16.10 0.31 0.35
N ASP A 11 15.18 1.00 1.02
CA ASP A 11 14.26 0.43 2.00
C ASP A 11 12.83 0.96 1.83
N PHE A 12 11.89 0.22 2.40
CA PHE A 12 10.46 0.50 2.35
C PHE A 12 10.10 1.86 2.92
N GLU A 13 10.65 2.23 4.09
CA GLU A 13 10.30 3.47 4.77
C GLU A 13 10.73 4.69 3.95
N THR A 14 11.94 4.66 3.39
CA THR A 14 12.44 5.72 2.51
C THR A 14 11.58 5.85 1.24
N ALA A 15 11.16 4.72 0.65
CA ALA A 15 10.27 4.72 -0.52
C ALA A 15 8.91 5.31 -0.18
N LEU A 16 8.30 4.89 0.93
CA LEU A 16 7.01 5.39 1.39
C LEU A 16 7.07 6.90 1.66
N ASN A 17 8.05 7.37 2.43
CA ASN A 17 8.21 8.79 2.74
C ASN A 17 8.40 9.65 1.48
N TYR A 18 9.14 9.16 0.49
CA TYR A 18 9.27 9.82 -0.79
C TYR A 18 7.89 9.95 -1.48
N LEU A 19 7.15 8.86 -1.63
CA LEU A 19 5.86 8.84 -2.32
C LEU A 19 4.81 9.71 -1.63
N MET A 20 4.82 9.76 -0.29
CA MET A 20 3.91 10.63 0.48
C MET A 20 4.11 12.11 0.19
N ALA A 21 5.28 12.52 -0.30
CA ALA A 21 5.59 13.90 -0.66
C ALA A 21 5.33 14.21 -2.15
N VAL A 22 5.04 13.21 -2.98
CA VAL A 22 4.82 13.39 -4.44
C VAL A 22 3.42 13.93 -4.69
N THR A 23 3.33 15.13 -5.27
CA THR A 23 2.05 15.77 -5.63
C THR A 23 1.72 15.71 -7.12
N ALA A 24 2.69 15.36 -7.97
CA ALA A 24 2.53 15.18 -9.41
C ALA A 24 3.27 13.90 -9.85
N PRO A 25 2.63 12.72 -9.71
CA PRO A 25 3.28 11.44 -9.92
C PRO A 25 3.65 11.22 -11.38
N THR A 26 4.81 10.62 -11.58
CA THR A 26 5.28 10.08 -12.86
C THR A 26 4.95 8.60 -12.98
N ILE A 27 5.16 8.01 -14.16
CA ILE A 27 5.04 6.55 -14.34
C ILE A 27 5.98 5.80 -13.39
N ASN A 28 7.16 6.36 -13.14
CA ASN A 28 8.12 5.76 -12.20
C ASN A 28 7.60 5.74 -10.76
N ASP A 29 6.86 6.77 -10.36
CA ASP A 29 6.24 6.84 -9.03
C ASP A 29 5.10 5.82 -8.88
N PHE A 30 4.28 5.62 -9.93
CA PHE A 30 3.27 4.55 -9.93
C PHE A 30 3.91 3.15 -9.85
N LYS A 31 5.03 2.93 -10.55
CA LYS A 31 5.79 1.68 -10.43
C LYS A 31 6.32 1.49 -9.02
N LEU A 32 6.94 2.53 -8.43
CA LEU A 32 7.47 2.48 -7.06
C LEU A 32 6.35 2.21 -6.04
N MET A 33 5.19 2.87 -6.19
CA MET A 33 4.04 2.62 -5.33
C MET A 33 3.59 1.15 -5.42
N ALA A 34 3.60 0.51 -6.59
CA ALA A 34 3.26 -0.91 -6.71
C ALA A 34 4.23 -1.83 -5.93
N PHE A 35 5.51 -1.43 -5.76
CA PHE A 35 6.45 -2.13 -4.88
C PHE A 35 6.13 -1.89 -3.41
N VAL A 36 5.75 -0.66 -3.04
CA VAL A 36 5.35 -0.32 -1.67
C VAL A 36 4.09 -1.08 -1.28
N GLU A 37 3.05 -1.09 -2.13
CA GLU A 37 1.81 -1.82 -1.88
C GLU A 37 2.03 -3.33 -1.67
N THR A 38 2.83 -3.96 -2.52
CA THR A 38 3.17 -5.38 -2.30
C THR A 38 4.09 -5.58 -1.08
N GLY A 39 4.86 -4.57 -0.67
CA GLY A 39 5.55 -4.54 0.62
C GLY A 39 4.57 -4.45 1.78
N GLY A 40 3.51 -3.64 1.65
CA GLY A 40 2.39 -3.54 2.59
C GLY A 40 1.68 -4.89 2.81
N GLU A 41 1.47 -5.68 1.73
CA GLU A 41 0.97 -7.06 1.87
C GLU A 41 1.82 -7.88 2.85
N ALA A 42 3.15 -7.85 2.70
CA ALA A 42 4.06 -8.58 3.61
C ALA A 42 4.04 -8.00 5.03
N PHE A 43 3.96 -6.67 5.15
CA PHE A 43 3.88 -5.99 6.42
C PHE A 43 2.65 -6.44 7.21
N TYR A 44 1.46 -6.41 6.62
CA TYR A 44 0.24 -6.89 7.23
C TYR A 44 0.26 -8.39 7.54
N ALA A 45 0.89 -9.21 6.71
CA ALA A 45 1.07 -10.64 6.99
C ALA A 45 1.94 -10.87 8.24
N GLY A 46 3.00 -10.08 8.43
CA GLY A 46 3.82 -10.11 9.63
C GLY A 46 3.06 -9.67 10.88
N LEU A 47 2.30 -8.58 10.80
CA LEU A 47 1.45 -8.10 11.90
C LEU A 47 0.39 -9.16 12.30
N ALA A 48 -0.26 -9.78 11.32
CA ALA A 48 -1.27 -10.80 11.56
C ALA A 48 -0.71 -12.03 12.29
N LYS A 49 0.56 -12.39 12.03
CA LYS A 49 1.25 -13.47 12.76
C LYS A 49 1.51 -13.12 14.24
N GLY A 50 1.75 -11.84 14.54
CA GLY A 50 1.95 -11.32 15.90
C GLY A 50 0.68 -10.87 16.60
N ALA A 51 -0.50 -10.98 15.97
CA ALA A 51 -1.75 -10.50 16.51
C ALA A 51 -2.14 -11.25 17.80
N PRO A 52 -2.67 -10.55 18.83
CA PRO A 52 -2.97 -11.15 20.13
C PRO A 52 -4.18 -12.12 20.10
N ASN A 53 -5.01 -12.07 19.06
CA ASN A 53 -6.14 -12.97 18.89
C ASN A 53 -6.57 -13.08 17.41
N GLU A 54 -7.41 -14.08 17.10
CA GLU A 54 -7.85 -14.37 15.72
C GLU A 54 -8.70 -13.24 15.10
N LYS A 55 -9.43 -12.45 15.89
CA LYS A 55 -10.21 -11.33 15.35
C LYS A 55 -9.33 -10.24 14.78
N ILE A 56 -8.32 -9.83 15.54
CA ILE A 56 -7.33 -8.84 15.07
C ILE A 56 -6.55 -9.39 13.88
N LYS A 57 -6.14 -10.65 13.95
CA LYS A 57 -5.46 -11.34 12.83
C LYS A 57 -6.28 -11.31 11.55
N ASP A 58 -7.57 -11.60 11.62
CA ASP A 58 -8.45 -11.59 10.45
C ASP A 58 -8.58 -10.20 9.81
N LEU A 59 -8.69 -9.13 10.65
CA LEU A 59 -8.76 -7.76 10.17
C LEU A 59 -7.47 -7.34 9.46
N LEU A 60 -6.31 -7.64 10.06
CA LEU A 60 -5.00 -7.34 9.46
C LEU A 60 -4.78 -8.12 8.15
N ASN A 61 -5.19 -9.39 8.09
CA ASN A 61 -5.12 -10.18 6.85
C ASN A 61 -6.05 -9.64 5.75
N GLN A 62 -7.17 -9.00 6.10
CA GLN A 62 -8.02 -8.32 5.12
C GLN A 62 -7.29 -7.13 4.50
N ASN A 63 -6.64 -6.29 5.31
CA ASN A 63 -5.83 -5.19 4.80
C ASN A 63 -4.75 -5.70 3.85
N GLY A 64 -3.95 -6.67 4.25
CA GLY A 64 -2.89 -7.23 3.39
C GLY A 64 -3.37 -7.77 2.04
N ARG A 65 -4.59 -8.32 1.96
CA ARG A 65 -5.16 -8.71 0.65
C ARG A 65 -5.53 -7.52 -0.22
N GLU A 66 -5.98 -6.42 0.37
CA GLU A 66 -6.33 -5.19 -0.35
C GLU A 66 -5.07 -4.47 -0.85
N GLU A 67 -3.95 -4.48 -0.10
CA GLU A 67 -2.66 -3.97 -0.56
C GLU A 67 -2.23 -4.57 -1.91
N ARG A 68 -2.37 -5.88 -2.06
CA ARG A 68 -2.10 -6.53 -3.34
C ARG A 68 -3.06 -6.09 -4.44
N ALA A 69 -4.32 -5.85 -4.11
CA ALA A 69 -5.28 -5.31 -5.07
C ALA A 69 -4.95 -3.87 -5.50
N HIS A 70 -4.40 -3.06 -4.58
CA HIS A 70 -3.87 -1.72 -4.89
C HIS A 70 -2.77 -1.79 -5.94
N ALA A 71 -1.79 -2.66 -5.76
CA ALA A 71 -0.72 -2.88 -6.74
C ALA A 71 -1.26 -3.30 -8.12
N HIS A 72 -2.32 -4.13 -8.17
CA HIS A 72 -2.96 -4.51 -9.43
C HIS A 72 -3.73 -3.36 -10.10
N ARG A 73 -4.30 -2.42 -9.35
CA ARG A 73 -4.90 -1.22 -9.93
C ARG A 73 -3.83 -0.25 -10.45
N LEU A 74 -2.71 -0.10 -9.73
CA LEU A 74 -1.55 0.66 -10.22
C LEU A 74 -1.00 0.08 -11.51
N LYS A 75 -0.91 -1.25 -11.63
CA LYS A 75 -0.59 -1.92 -12.90
C LYS A 75 -1.49 -1.43 -14.04
N ARG A 76 -2.82 -1.40 -13.83
CA ARG A 76 -3.77 -0.94 -14.86
C ARG A 76 -3.55 0.51 -15.23
N VAL A 77 -3.27 1.38 -14.24
CA VAL A 77 -2.94 2.81 -14.47
C VAL A 77 -1.69 2.90 -15.35
N ILE A 78 -0.61 2.21 -15.00
CA ILE A 78 0.64 2.21 -15.75
C ILE A 78 0.40 1.74 -17.19
N GLU A 79 -0.21 0.58 -17.36
CA GLU A 79 -0.46 -0.01 -18.70
C GLU A 79 -1.35 0.89 -19.57
N LYS A 80 -2.36 1.52 -18.98
CA LYS A 80 -3.24 2.42 -19.73
C LYS A 80 -2.54 3.71 -20.13
N MET A 81 -1.67 4.25 -19.28
CA MET A 81 -0.96 5.49 -19.55
C MET A 81 0.22 5.31 -20.51
N THR A 82 0.87 4.15 -20.52
CA THR A 82 2.07 3.90 -21.35
C THR A 82 1.78 3.11 -22.61
N GLY A 83 0.76 2.25 -22.60
CA GLY A 83 0.53 1.25 -23.64
C GLY A 83 1.41 0.00 -23.51
N ASP A 84 2.33 -0.02 -22.54
CA ASP A 84 3.26 -1.12 -22.30
C ASP A 84 2.75 -2.01 -21.15
N SER A 85 3.09 -3.31 -21.18
CA SER A 85 2.75 -4.22 -20.08
C SER A 85 3.61 -3.95 -18.84
N PHE A 86 3.00 -4.01 -17.67
CA PHE A 86 3.67 -3.95 -16.37
C PHE A 86 3.32 -5.18 -15.51
N ALA A 87 4.32 -5.81 -14.91
CA ALA A 87 4.10 -6.91 -13.98
C ALA A 87 4.07 -6.40 -12.54
N VAL A 88 3.04 -6.75 -11.78
CA VAL A 88 3.03 -6.51 -10.32
C VAL A 88 4.21 -7.26 -9.71
N PRO A 89 5.00 -6.63 -8.81
CA PRO A 89 6.15 -7.27 -8.18
C PRO A 89 5.79 -8.59 -7.50
N ALA A 90 6.51 -9.66 -7.83
CA ALA A 90 6.43 -10.90 -7.07
C ALA A 90 7.25 -10.77 -5.77
N PRO A 91 6.93 -11.53 -4.71
CA PRO A 91 7.69 -11.51 -3.46
C PRO A 91 9.20 -11.63 -3.64
N ALA A 92 9.65 -12.53 -4.52
CA ALA A 92 11.07 -12.75 -4.79
C ALA A 92 11.78 -11.59 -5.53
N ASP A 93 11.01 -10.72 -6.20
CA ASP A 93 11.52 -9.59 -6.99
C ASP A 93 11.42 -8.26 -6.26
N ASN A 94 10.69 -8.22 -5.12
CA ASN A 94 10.44 -7.01 -4.34
C ASN A 94 11.29 -6.98 -3.06
N PRO A 95 12.31 -6.11 -2.97
CA PRO A 95 13.13 -5.99 -1.77
C PRO A 95 12.35 -5.46 -0.55
N TYR A 96 11.17 -4.86 -0.77
CA TYR A 96 10.29 -4.39 0.29
C TYR A 96 9.32 -5.47 0.80
N TYR A 97 9.28 -6.63 0.16
CA TYR A 97 8.46 -7.75 0.60
C TYR A 97 9.11 -8.47 1.80
N VAL A 98 9.08 -7.80 2.94
CA VAL A 98 9.69 -8.27 4.19
C VAL A 98 8.64 -8.24 5.29
N GLU A 99 8.34 -9.40 5.86
CA GLU A 99 7.45 -9.49 7.01
C GLU A 99 8.15 -8.91 8.25
N PRO A 100 7.57 -7.92 8.93
CA PRO A 100 8.14 -7.40 10.17
C PRO A 100 8.14 -8.46 11.27
N GLN A 101 9.15 -8.42 12.12
CA GLN A 101 9.30 -9.32 13.25
C GLN A 101 9.24 -8.53 14.55
N GLY A 102 8.57 -9.10 15.55
CA GLY A 102 8.59 -8.55 16.91
C GLY A 102 7.81 -7.24 17.11
N ILE A 103 6.97 -6.84 16.16
CA ILE A 103 6.05 -5.71 16.38
C ILE A 103 4.95 -6.15 17.34
N LEU A 104 4.79 -5.39 18.42
CA LEU A 104 3.68 -5.57 19.35
C LEU A 104 2.42 -4.89 18.76
N VAL A 105 1.41 -5.68 18.47
CA VAL A 105 0.11 -5.18 18.00
C VAL A 105 -0.72 -4.77 19.23
N ASP A 106 -0.47 -3.57 19.71
CA ASP A 106 -1.18 -2.94 20.83
C ASP A 106 -1.98 -1.72 20.37
N LYS A 107 -2.62 -1.05 21.32
CA LYS A 107 -3.45 0.12 21.04
C LYS A 107 -2.66 1.28 20.45
N ASP A 108 -1.45 1.51 20.91
CA ASP A 108 -0.63 2.64 20.42
C ASP A 108 -0.18 2.39 18.98
N PHE A 109 0.22 1.16 18.67
CA PHE A 109 0.56 0.76 17.32
C PHE A 109 -0.65 0.83 16.37
N LEU A 110 -1.82 0.36 16.79
CA LEU A 110 -3.04 0.44 15.98
C LEU A 110 -3.49 1.88 15.74
N ASN A 111 -3.31 2.79 16.70
CA ASN A 111 -3.56 4.22 16.49
C ASN A 111 -2.57 4.82 15.47
N TYR A 112 -1.28 4.47 15.55
CA TYR A 112 -0.30 4.86 14.55
C TYR A 112 -0.71 4.38 13.14
N LEU A 113 -1.17 3.13 13.03
CA LEU A 113 -1.61 2.55 11.77
C LEU A 113 -2.81 3.31 11.17
N ILE A 114 -3.80 3.70 12.00
CA ILE A 114 -4.95 4.52 11.56
C ILE A 114 -4.48 5.82 10.91
N GLU A 115 -3.52 6.52 11.51
CA GLU A 115 -3.01 7.79 10.97
C GLU A 115 -2.23 7.57 9.65
N ALA A 116 -1.45 6.49 9.57
CA ALA A 116 -0.71 6.14 8.36
C ALA A 116 -1.65 5.87 7.18
N GLU A 117 -2.70 5.07 7.39
CA GLU A 117 -3.69 4.74 6.36
C GLU A 117 -4.48 5.97 5.88
N ASN A 118 -4.88 6.86 6.79
CA ASN A 118 -5.53 8.12 6.42
C ASN A 118 -4.62 9.02 5.56
N THR A 119 -3.31 8.95 5.75
CA THR A 119 -2.35 9.65 4.90
C THR A 119 -2.31 9.05 3.50
N GLY A 120 -2.40 7.73 3.38
CA GLY A 120 -2.47 6.99 2.11
C GLY A 120 -3.65 7.43 1.24
N ASP A 121 -4.85 7.57 1.81
CA ASP A 121 -6.02 8.10 1.10
C ASP A 121 -5.75 9.48 0.49
N SER A 122 -5.16 10.38 1.27
CA SER A 122 -4.86 11.74 0.82
C SER A 122 -3.90 11.76 -0.38
N VAL A 123 -2.90 10.89 -0.39
CA VAL A 123 -1.95 10.76 -1.51
C VAL A 123 -2.67 10.27 -2.77
N TYR A 124 -3.48 9.24 -2.65
CA TYR A 124 -4.23 8.71 -3.79
C TYR A 124 -5.22 9.72 -4.38
N GLU A 125 -5.90 10.55 -3.57
CA GLU A 125 -6.77 11.63 -4.07
C GLU A 125 -5.96 12.71 -4.80
N ILE A 126 -4.81 13.13 -4.24
CA ILE A 126 -3.89 14.08 -4.92
C ILE A 126 -3.48 13.51 -6.29
N TRP A 127 -3.02 12.27 -6.34
CA TRP A 127 -2.59 11.63 -7.58
C TRP A 127 -3.73 11.49 -8.59
N ALA A 128 -4.91 11.06 -8.15
CA ALA A 128 -6.10 10.95 -9.00
C ALA A 128 -6.49 12.30 -9.64
N SER A 129 -6.30 13.41 -8.90
CA SER A 129 -6.61 14.74 -9.42
C SER A 129 -5.65 15.24 -10.51
N THR A 130 -4.46 14.64 -10.64
CA THR A 130 -3.46 14.98 -11.67
C THR A 130 -3.60 14.16 -12.95
N VAL A 131 -4.31 13.03 -12.90
CA VAL A 131 -4.48 12.11 -14.03
C VAL A 131 -5.69 12.53 -14.86
N SER A 132 -5.51 12.76 -16.17
CA SER A 132 -6.58 13.19 -17.06
C SER A 132 -7.53 12.06 -17.50
N ASP A 133 -7.10 10.80 -17.43
CA ASP A 133 -7.93 9.63 -17.72
C ASP A 133 -8.83 9.31 -16.52
N GLU A 134 -10.16 9.43 -16.73
CA GLU A 134 -11.14 9.26 -15.65
C GLU A 134 -11.15 7.84 -15.04
N GLU A 135 -10.85 6.82 -15.83
CA GLU A 135 -10.80 5.45 -15.34
C GLU A 135 -9.55 5.21 -14.48
N CYS A 136 -8.40 5.75 -14.89
CA CYS A 136 -7.19 5.75 -14.07
C CYS A 136 -7.41 6.49 -12.74
N ALA A 137 -8.01 7.68 -12.80
CA ALA A 137 -8.35 8.44 -11.61
C ALA A 137 -9.31 7.67 -10.67
N ALA A 138 -10.30 6.95 -11.24
CA ALA A 138 -11.22 6.13 -10.46
C ALA A 138 -10.51 4.95 -9.77
N TRP A 139 -9.55 4.29 -10.41
CA TRP A 139 -8.75 3.23 -9.78
C TRP A 139 -7.89 3.75 -8.63
N LEU A 140 -7.27 4.92 -8.79
CA LEU A 140 -6.49 5.56 -7.71
C LEU A 140 -7.40 5.93 -6.51
N ARG A 141 -8.56 6.55 -6.77
CA ARG A 141 -9.54 6.84 -5.71
C ARG A 141 -10.09 5.59 -5.04
N GLN A 142 -10.17 4.47 -5.76
CA GLN A 142 -10.58 3.21 -5.16
C GLN A 142 -9.51 2.71 -4.16
N ASN A 143 -8.22 2.83 -4.48
CA ASN A 143 -7.15 2.55 -3.52
C ASN A 143 -7.33 3.43 -2.27
N GLY A 144 -7.42 4.76 -2.42
CA GLY A 144 -7.59 5.66 -1.29
C GLY A 144 -8.78 5.32 -0.39
N LYS A 145 -9.95 4.97 -0.97
CA LYS A 145 -11.10 4.52 -0.18
C LYS A 145 -10.83 3.22 0.60
N GLU A 146 -9.96 2.37 0.11
CA GLU A 146 -9.56 1.14 0.79
C GLU A 146 -8.56 1.43 1.91
N GLU A 147 -7.69 2.45 1.78
CA GLU A 147 -6.85 2.94 2.89
C GLU A 147 -7.70 3.41 4.08
N ILE A 148 -8.76 4.17 3.83
CA ILE A 148 -9.71 4.54 4.90
C ILE A 148 -10.30 3.30 5.59
N ARG A 149 -10.66 2.26 4.83
CA ARG A 149 -11.15 0.99 5.41
C ARG A 149 -10.09 0.25 6.20
N HIS A 150 -8.81 0.33 5.79
CA HIS A 150 -7.69 -0.21 6.57
C HIS A 150 -7.63 0.46 7.95
N GLY A 151 -7.71 1.79 7.99
CA GLY A 151 -7.78 2.55 9.24
C GLY A 151 -9.02 2.20 10.09
N GLU A 152 -10.20 2.01 9.46
CA GLU A 152 -11.43 1.59 10.16
C GLU A 152 -11.27 0.19 10.78
N ARG A 153 -10.64 -0.76 10.07
CA ARG A 153 -10.35 -2.10 10.62
C ARG A 153 -9.32 -2.05 11.75
N ALA A 154 -8.31 -1.19 11.67
CA ALA A 154 -7.37 -0.96 12.77
C ALA A 154 -8.09 -0.39 14.00
N LYS A 155 -9.03 0.53 13.80
CA LYS A 155 -9.90 1.05 14.88
C LYS A 155 -10.81 -0.03 15.46
N GLU A 156 -11.39 -0.88 14.62
CA GLU A 156 -12.18 -2.05 15.08
C GLU A 156 -11.31 -3.00 15.90
N ALA A 157 -10.06 -3.25 15.46
CA ALA A 157 -9.11 -4.12 16.15
C ALA A 157 -8.81 -3.65 17.57
N ILE A 158 -8.76 -2.33 17.85
CA ILE A 158 -8.61 -1.78 19.20
C ILE A 158 -9.72 -2.26 20.14
N GLY A 159 -10.93 -2.47 19.63
CA GLY A 159 -12.06 -2.97 20.41
C GLY A 159 -11.94 -4.44 20.84
N TYR A 160 -10.97 -5.17 20.30
CA TYR A 160 -10.69 -6.58 20.61
C TYR A 160 -9.42 -6.79 21.45
N LEU A 161 -8.70 -5.71 21.79
CA LEU A 161 -7.58 -5.76 22.76
C LEU A 161 -8.09 -5.89 24.19
#